data_252576cff4acf5992bb1b5dbc7283c6f
#
_entry.id   252576cff4acf5992bb1b5dbc7283c6f
#
_cell.length_a   1.000
_cell.length_b   1.000
_cell.length_c   1.000
_cell.angle_alpha   90.00
_cell.angle_beta   90.00
_cell.angle_gamma   90.00
#
_symmetry.space_group_name_H-M   'P 1'
#
loop_
_entity.id
_entity.type
_entity.pdbx_description
1 polymer ?
#
loop_
_entity_poly.entity_id
_entity_poly.type
_entity_poly.pdbx_seq_one_letter_code
_entity_poly.pdbx_strand_id
1 'polypeptide(L)'
;MNVDIQQIKHRFGIIGTSPLLDHAIRTAVQVAPTDMSVLVIGESGVGKESFPKIIHQNSIRKHGPYIAVNCGAIPEGTIDSELFGHLKGSFTGAITDRKGYFQEASGGTIFLDEVGELPLSTQARLLRVLETGEFIPVGASQAQKTDVRIVAATNVNLQEAVERGRFREDLLFRLNTVPIEVPPLRSRVQDIPLLFRLFASMSAERYHMPPLRLTPEAAKLLEAYRWPGNIRELRNFTDRISVLEEERTVTAETVSRYLPRDLGVDYHPALRQQAVLGEDATSFANEREILYQVLFDMKKDMAEMKNLIAGIMRGEVPVAQPKAHGDYTPTEVHTSNAHPTTLAGRDDYRNVLSSPSGYAPVEDVVEIPATPHATGHHAEVSDFEEQPLSLEEAERSLIQAALIRHDGRRRRAAQDLKISERTLYRKIKEYGLEE
;
A
#
# COMPACT_ATOMS: atom_id res chain seq x y z
N MET A 1 4.35 18.09 -39.18
CA MET A 1 3.26 18.82 -38.52
C MET A 1 3.84 19.63 -37.39
N ASN A 2 3.68 20.97 -37.42
CA ASN A 2 3.99 21.78 -36.25
C ASN A 2 2.92 21.53 -35.21
N VAL A 3 3.26 20.73 -34.19
CA VAL A 3 2.36 20.44 -33.06
C VAL A 3 2.38 21.69 -32.18
N ASP A 4 1.22 22.31 -31.99
CA ASP A 4 1.08 23.37 -31.02
C ASP A 4 1.05 22.77 -29.59
N ILE A 5 2.23 22.75 -28.95
CA ILE A 5 2.42 22.19 -27.62
C ILE A 5 1.57 22.95 -26.58
N GLN A 6 1.36 24.25 -26.76
CA GLN A 6 0.57 25.05 -25.84
C GLN A 6 -0.91 24.65 -25.87
N GLN A 7 -1.43 24.36 -27.05
CA GLN A 7 -2.80 23.83 -27.20
C GLN A 7 -2.95 22.47 -26.52
N ILE A 8 -1.95 21.58 -26.67
CA ILE A 8 -1.94 20.28 -25.99
C ILE A 8 -1.90 20.46 -24.47
N LYS A 9 -1.00 21.28 -23.95
CA LYS A 9 -0.91 21.57 -22.52
C LYS A 9 -2.26 22.07 -21.97
N HIS A 10 -2.85 23.05 -22.65
CA HIS A 10 -4.14 23.61 -22.25
C HIS A 10 -5.25 22.53 -22.22
N ARG A 11 -5.33 21.71 -23.28
CA ARG A 11 -6.34 20.66 -23.41
C ARG A 11 -6.25 19.60 -22.30
N PHE A 12 -5.03 19.25 -21.88
CA PHE A 12 -4.79 18.20 -20.89
C PHE A 12 -4.47 18.75 -19.48
N GLY A 13 -4.59 20.05 -19.27
CA GLY A 13 -4.36 20.70 -17.98
C GLY A 13 -2.90 20.60 -17.50
N ILE A 14 -1.94 20.53 -18.43
CA ILE A 14 -0.51 20.45 -18.11
C ILE A 14 0.05 21.86 -17.98
N ILE A 15 0.61 22.16 -16.81
CA ILE A 15 1.25 23.43 -16.51
C ILE A 15 2.77 23.26 -16.51
N GLY A 16 3.46 24.17 -17.18
CA GLY A 16 4.91 24.22 -17.21
C GLY A 16 5.43 24.83 -18.51
N THR A 17 6.64 25.35 -18.44
CA THR A 17 7.37 25.99 -19.56
C THR A 17 8.70 25.31 -19.85
N SER A 18 9.00 24.22 -19.12
CA SER A 18 10.25 23.48 -19.24
C SER A 18 10.41 22.85 -20.62
N PRO A 19 11.55 23.04 -21.30
CA PRO A 19 11.84 22.39 -22.59
C PRO A 19 11.86 20.86 -22.51
N LEU A 20 12.25 20.28 -21.38
CA LEU A 20 12.24 18.84 -21.15
C LEU A 20 10.81 18.29 -21.14
N LEU A 21 9.87 18.98 -20.49
CA LEU A 21 8.46 18.64 -20.51
C LEU A 21 7.88 18.76 -21.91
N ASP A 22 8.24 19.82 -22.64
CA ASP A 22 7.82 20.02 -24.03
C ASP A 22 8.33 18.93 -24.96
N HIS A 23 9.56 18.45 -24.75
CA HIS A 23 10.12 17.33 -25.49
C HIS A 23 9.31 16.05 -25.23
N ALA A 24 9.03 15.72 -23.97
CA ALA A 24 8.22 14.56 -23.61
C ALA A 24 6.81 14.61 -24.26
N ILE A 25 6.13 15.78 -24.20
CA ILE A 25 4.82 15.98 -24.85
C ILE A 25 4.92 15.82 -26.37
N ARG A 26 5.96 16.37 -27.00
CA ARG A 26 6.17 16.25 -28.44
C ARG A 26 6.34 14.79 -28.84
N THR A 27 7.15 14.02 -28.11
CA THR A 27 7.33 12.58 -28.35
C THR A 27 6.00 11.83 -28.21
N ALA A 28 5.18 12.15 -27.18
CA ALA A 28 3.87 11.53 -27.02
C ALA A 28 2.94 11.80 -28.20
N VAL A 29 2.92 13.02 -28.73
CA VAL A 29 2.10 13.35 -29.91
C VAL A 29 2.64 12.71 -31.20
N GLN A 30 3.96 12.65 -31.35
CA GLN A 30 4.59 12.01 -32.53
C GLN A 30 4.32 10.51 -32.59
N VAL A 31 4.32 9.81 -31.45
CA VAL A 31 4.04 8.37 -31.42
C VAL A 31 2.55 8.05 -31.46
N ALA A 32 1.68 9.01 -31.16
CA ALA A 32 0.24 8.79 -31.06
C ALA A 32 -0.39 8.13 -32.30
N PRO A 33 -0.07 8.51 -33.56
CA PRO A 33 -0.65 7.90 -34.76
C PRO A 33 -0.23 6.45 -35.02
N THR A 34 0.78 5.95 -34.29
CA THR A 34 1.29 4.56 -34.45
C THR A 34 0.64 3.63 -33.45
N ASP A 35 0.72 2.31 -33.68
CA ASP A 35 0.30 1.28 -32.72
C ASP A 35 1.46 0.77 -31.84
N MET A 36 2.61 1.48 -31.84
CA MET A 36 3.77 1.10 -31.04
C MET A 36 3.45 1.14 -29.55
N SER A 37 4.05 0.22 -28.80
CA SER A 37 4.06 0.25 -27.32
C SER A 37 4.85 1.46 -26.84
N VAL A 38 4.38 2.11 -25.79
CA VAL A 38 5.02 3.28 -25.20
C VAL A 38 5.25 3.02 -23.72
N LEU A 39 6.47 3.27 -23.27
CA LEU A 39 6.84 3.22 -21.85
C LEU A 39 7.08 4.63 -21.32
N VAL A 40 6.21 5.08 -20.42
CA VAL A 40 6.33 6.38 -19.74
C VAL A 40 7.12 6.20 -18.46
N ILE A 41 8.32 6.76 -18.40
CA ILE A 41 9.24 6.63 -17.27
C ILE A 41 9.28 7.94 -16.49
N GLY A 42 9.26 7.88 -15.18
CA GLY A 42 9.40 9.06 -14.32
C GLY A 42 9.05 8.76 -12.86
N GLU A 43 9.52 9.62 -11.99
CA GLU A 43 9.29 9.48 -10.54
C GLU A 43 7.79 9.52 -10.18
N SER A 44 7.49 9.04 -8.96
CA SER A 44 6.13 9.15 -8.42
C SER A 44 5.69 10.61 -8.34
N GLY A 45 4.45 10.90 -8.74
CA GLY A 45 3.86 12.23 -8.64
C GLY A 45 4.32 13.26 -9.69
N VAL A 46 5.04 12.87 -10.77
CA VAL A 46 5.46 13.78 -11.84
C VAL A 46 4.37 14.14 -12.85
N GLY A 47 3.24 13.39 -12.86
CA GLY A 47 2.12 13.58 -13.79
C GLY A 47 2.14 12.64 -15.00
N LYS A 48 2.65 11.41 -14.84
CA LYS A 48 2.70 10.38 -15.92
C LYS A 48 1.33 10.09 -16.54
N GLU A 49 0.27 10.17 -15.78
CA GLU A 49 -1.11 9.84 -16.19
C GLU A 49 -1.67 10.73 -17.31
N SER A 50 -1.05 11.87 -17.58
CA SER A 50 -1.46 12.76 -18.67
C SER A 50 -0.99 12.25 -20.03
N PHE A 51 0.15 11.56 -20.12
CA PHE A 51 0.75 11.11 -21.36
C PHE A 51 -0.06 10.05 -22.11
N PRO A 52 -0.57 8.99 -21.45
CA PRO A 52 -1.44 8.01 -22.11
C PRO A 52 -2.71 8.64 -22.68
N LYS A 53 -3.27 9.65 -22.00
CA LYS A 53 -4.43 10.41 -22.50
C LYS A 53 -4.09 11.22 -23.75
N ILE A 54 -2.91 11.87 -23.76
CA ILE A 54 -2.41 12.58 -24.95
C ILE A 54 -2.25 11.62 -26.12
N ILE A 55 -1.62 10.47 -25.89
CA ILE A 55 -1.38 9.43 -26.90
C ILE A 55 -2.72 8.92 -27.44
N HIS A 56 -3.63 8.51 -26.58
CA HIS A 56 -4.93 7.96 -26.99
C HIS A 56 -5.75 8.97 -27.81
N GLN A 57 -5.90 10.22 -27.31
CA GLN A 57 -6.74 11.24 -27.97
C GLN A 57 -6.17 11.74 -29.30
N ASN A 58 -4.87 11.56 -29.54
CA ASN A 58 -4.23 11.89 -30.82
C ASN A 58 -3.94 10.66 -31.70
N SER A 59 -4.43 9.47 -31.31
CA SER A 59 -4.26 8.21 -32.05
C SER A 59 -5.39 7.95 -33.02
N ILE A 60 -5.19 6.95 -33.88
CA ILE A 60 -6.25 6.39 -34.75
C ILE A 60 -7.38 5.74 -33.92
N ARG A 61 -7.08 5.32 -32.68
CA ARG A 61 -7.99 4.66 -31.72
C ARG A 61 -8.72 5.63 -30.79
N LYS A 62 -8.69 6.94 -31.04
CA LYS A 62 -9.25 7.99 -30.16
C LYS A 62 -10.74 7.85 -29.86
N HIS A 63 -11.47 7.10 -30.65
CA HIS A 63 -12.92 6.80 -30.47
C HIS A 63 -13.15 5.40 -29.86
N GLY A 64 -12.10 4.59 -29.68
CA GLY A 64 -12.16 3.32 -29.00
C GLY A 64 -12.15 3.46 -27.48
N PRO A 65 -12.30 2.37 -26.74
CA PRO A 65 -12.23 2.38 -25.28
C PRO A 65 -10.84 2.79 -24.81
N TYR A 66 -10.81 3.56 -23.72
CA TYR A 66 -9.59 3.91 -22.96
C TYR A 66 -9.74 3.38 -21.55
N ILE A 67 -8.92 2.40 -21.17
CA ILE A 67 -8.94 1.80 -19.85
C ILE A 67 -7.60 2.08 -19.16
N ALA A 68 -7.66 2.64 -17.96
CA ALA A 68 -6.50 2.89 -17.13
C ALA A 68 -6.53 1.96 -15.91
N VAL A 69 -5.44 1.21 -15.72
CA VAL A 69 -5.28 0.23 -14.66
C VAL A 69 -4.01 0.56 -13.87
N ASN A 70 -4.12 0.71 -12.56
CA ASN A 70 -2.96 0.79 -11.68
C ASN A 70 -2.63 -0.62 -11.17
N CYS A 71 -1.50 -1.17 -11.64
CA CYS A 71 -1.08 -2.54 -11.32
C CYS A 71 -0.69 -2.71 -9.86
N GLY A 72 -0.13 -1.67 -9.23
CA GLY A 72 0.24 -1.70 -7.81
C GLY A 72 -0.96 -1.63 -6.84
N ALA A 73 -2.13 -1.17 -7.33
CA ALA A 73 -3.34 -1.08 -6.52
C ALA A 73 -4.16 -2.38 -6.48
N ILE A 74 -3.88 -3.34 -7.39
CA ILE A 74 -4.61 -4.61 -7.47
C ILE A 74 -3.81 -5.69 -6.73
N PRO A 75 -4.41 -6.43 -5.77
CA PRO A 75 -3.72 -7.52 -5.09
C PRO A 75 -3.22 -8.59 -6.05
N GLU A 76 -2.02 -9.15 -5.79
CA GLU A 76 -1.38 -10.16 -6.63
C GLU A 76 -2.29 -11.38 -6.92
N GLY A 77 -3.07 -11.83 -5.92
CA GLY A 77 -3.99 -12.96 -6.08
C GLY A 77 -5.17 -12.72 -7.03
N THR A 78 -5.47 -11.46 -7.39
CA THR A 78 -6.63 -11.11 -8.25
C THR A 78 -6.23 -10.43 -9.56
N ILE A 79 -4.99 -9.98 -9.69
CA ILE A 79 -4.54 -9.19 -10.85
C ILE A 79 -4.73 -9.92 -12.18
N ASP A 80 -4.48 -11.22 -12.22
CA ASP A 80 -4.69 -12.03 -13.43
C ASP A 80 -6.16 -12.09 -13.84
N SER A 81 -7.07 -12.23 -12.87
CA SER A 81 -8.51 -12.27 -13.14
C SER A 81 -9.08 -10.91 -13.56
N GLU A 82 -8.52 -9.81 -13.05
CA GLU A 82 -8.91 -8.45 -13.46
C GLU A 82 -8.38 -8.11 -14.86
N LEU A 83 -7.11 -8.42 -15.15
CA LEU A 83 -6.51 -8.12 -16.46
C LEU A 83 -7.05 -9.02 -17.58
N PHE A 84 -7.11 -10.33 -17.35
CA PHE A 84 -7.42 -11.33 -18.42
C PHE A 84 -8.83 -11.91 -18.32
N GLY A 85 -9.56 -11.63 -17.25
CA GLY A 85 -10.88 -12.22 -17.00
C GLY A 85 -10.80 -13.64 -16.42
N HIS A 86 -11.97 -14.19 -16.09
CA HIS A 86 -12.08 -15.54 -15.53
C HIS A 86 -13.38 -16.22 -15.94
N LEU A 87 -13.35 -17.55 -15.95
CA LEU A 87 -14.53 -18.38 -16.09
C LEU A 87 -15.12 -18.74 -14.72
N LYS A 88 -16.41 -19.00 -14.71
CA LYS A 88 -17.13 -19.51 -13.54
C LYS A 88 -16.44 -20.75 -12.98
N GLY A 89 -16.22 -20.77 -11.65
CA GLY A 89 -15.62 -21.91 -10.94
C GLY A 89 -14.09 -21.98 -11.05
N SER A 90 -13.41 -21.00 -11.62
CA SER A 90 -11.94 -21.00 -11.77
C SER A 90 -11.19 -20.80 -10.44
N PHE A 91 -11.83 -20.21 -9.44
CA PHE A 91 -11.33 -20.06 -8.06
C PHE A 91 -12.49 -19.92 -7.09
N THR A 92 -12.21 -20.01 -5.78
CA THR A 92 -13.21 -19.81 -4.72
C THR A 92 -13.76 -18.38 -4.79
N GLY A 93 -15.05 -18.24 -5.17
CA GLY A 93 -15.70 -16.93 -5.38
C GLY A 93 -15.96 -16.55 -6.85
N ALA A 94 -15.49 -17.32 -7.83
CA ALA A 94 -15.83 -17.14 -9.24
C ALA A 94 -17.26 -17.67 -9.55
N ILE A 95 -18.27 -16.88 -9.18
CA ILE A 95 -19.70 -17.28 -9.31
C ILE A 95 -20.18 -17.17 -10.76
N THR A 96 -19.63 -16.22 -11.54
CA THR A 96 -19.99 -15.93 -12.93
C THR A 96 -18.73 -15.75 -13.77
N ASP A 97 -18.85 -15.87 -15.09
CA ASP A 97 -17.81 -15.43 -16.03
C ASP A 97 -17.66 -13.92 -15.96
N ARG A 98 -16.42 -13.43 -15.96
CA ARG A 98 -16.14 -11.99 -15.99
C ARG A 98 -15.09 -11.67 -17.04
N LYS A 99 -15.37 -10.65 -17.86
CA LYS A 99 -14.42 -10.11 -18.85
C LYS A 99 -13.30 -9.38 -18.13
N GLY A 100 -12.07 -9.54 -18.63
CA GLY A 100 -10.92 -8.80 -18.15
C GLY A 100 -10.68 -7.51 -18.92
N TYR A 101 -9.84 -6.62 -18.38
CA TYR A 101 -9.55 -5.32 -18.98
C TYR A 101 -8.99 -5.43 -20.41
N PHE A 102 -8.23 -6.47 -20.76
CA PHE A 102 -7.76 -6.67 -22.13
C PHE A 102 -8.87 -6.97 -23.13
N GLN A 103 -9.93 -7.61 -22.70
CA GLN A 103 -11.10 -7.85 -23.53
C GLN A 103 -11.95 -6.58 -23.68
N GLU A 104 -12.12 -5.83 -22.59
CA GLU A 104 -12.90 -4.58 -22.57
C GLU A 104 -12.20 -3.45 -23.35
N ALA A 105 -10.85 -3.42 -23.35
CA ALA A 105 -10.05 -2.43 -24.07
C ALA A 105 -9.88 -2.74 -25.57
N SER A 106 -10.42 -3.86 -26.07
CA SER A 106 -10.24 -4.26 -27.46
C SER A 106 -10.77 -3.21 -28.45
N GLY A 107 -10.01 -2.90 -29.47
CA GLY A 107 -10.24 -1.79 -30.41
C GLY A 107 -9.77 -0.43 -29.89
N GLY A 108 -9.23 -0.35 -28.67
CA GLY A 108 -8.84 0.89 -28.00
C GLY A 108 -7.42 0.89 -27.46
N THR A 109 -7.26 1.49 -26.28
CA THR A 109 -5.98 1.66 -25.58
C THR A 109 -6.11 1.24 -24.12
N ILE A 110 -5.20 0.41 -23.65
CA ILE A 110 -5.02 0.14 -22.22
C ILE A 110 -3.79 0.89 -21.71
N PHE A 111 -3.96 1.54 -20.57
CA PHE A 111 -2.88 2.17 -19.82
C PHE A 111 -2.60 1.35 -18.56
N LEU A 112 -1.36 0.85 -18.42
CA LEU A 112 -0.89 0.09 -17.28
C LEU A 112 0.05 0.97 -16.46
N ASP A 113 -0.43 1.51 -15.35
CA ASP A 113 0.41 2.27 -14.42
C ASP A 113 1.11 1.33 -13.43
N GLU A 114 2.32 1.70 -13.01
CA GLU A 114 3.16 0.92 -12.09
C GLU A 114 3.40 -0.52 -12.60
N VAL A 115 3.71 -0.65 -13.91
CA VAL A 115 3.92 -1.96 -14.54
C VAL A 115 5.05 -2.78 -13.91
N GLY A 116 5.99 -2.11 -13.22
CA GLY A 116 7.08 -2.75 -12.47
C GLY A 116 6.62 -3.56 -11.26
N GLU A 117 5.38 -3.35 -10.78
CA GLU A 117 4.80 -4.05 -9.63
C GLU A 117 4.06 -5.35 -10.05
N LEU A 118 4.00 -5.66 -11.35
CA LEU A 118 3.37 -6.89 -11.83
C LEU A 118 4.12 -8.14 -11.37
N PRO A 119 3.45 -9.20 -10.91
CA PRO A 119 4.05 -10.51 -10.66
C PRO A 119 4.66 -11.11 -11.92
N LEU A 120 5.73 -11.89 -11.79
CA LEU A 120 6.42 -12.52 -12.93
C LEU A 120 5.50 -13.40 -13.80
N SER A 121 4.52 -14.07 -13.20
CA SER A 121 3.50 -14.85 -13.90
C SER A 121 2.63 -13.98 -14.78
N THR A 122 2.19 -12.83 -14.28
CA THR A 122 1.39 -11.84 -15.00
C THR A 122 2.20 -11.17 -16.11
N GLN A 123 3.49 -10.88 -15.84
CA GLN A 123 4.41 -10.36 -16.86
C GLN A 123 4.54 -11.29 -18.07
N ALA A 124 4.64 -12.62 -17.86
CA ALA A 124 4.67 -13.60 -18.94
C ALA A 124 3.38 -13.61 -19.78
N ARG A 125 2.23 -13.42 -19.13
CA ARG A 125 0.94 -13.31 -19.82
C ARG A 125 0.81 -11.99 -20.61
N LEU A 126 1.29 -10.89 -20.03
CA LEU A 126 1.34 -9.59 -20.71
C LEU A 126 2.21 -9.62 -21.95
N LEU A 127 3.38 -10.29 -21.88
CA LEU A 127 4.26 -10.48 -23.03
C LEU A 127 3.52 -11.16 -24.18
N ARG A 128 2.76 -12.22 -23.92
CA ARG A 128 1.96 -12.91 -24.94
C ARG A 128 0.95 -11.96 -25.61
N VAL A 129 0.30 -11.08 -24.85
CA VAL A 129 -0.60 -10.07 -25.44
C VAL A 129 0.16 -9.12 -26.35
N LEU A 130 1.36 -8.66 -25.95
CA LEU A 130 2.19 -7.75 -26.73
C LEU A 130 2.75 -8.38 -28.02
N GLU A 131 2.98 -9.70 -28.04
CA GLU A 131 3.56 -10.41 -29.19
C GLU A 131 2.50 -10.89 -30.16
N THR A 132 1.45 -11.54 -29.66
CA THR A 132 0.47 -12.26 -30.48
C THR A 132 -0.92 -11.62 -30.47
N GLY A 133 -1.19 -10.66 -29.58
CA GLY A 133 -2.54 -10.14 -29.35
C GLY A 133 -3.47 -11.17 -28.70
N GLU A 134 -2.92 -12.19 -28.03
CA GLU A 134 -3.70 -13.26 -27.42
C GLU A 134 -3.50 -13.35 -25.92
N PHE A 135 -4.56 -13.70 -25.21
CA PHE A 135 -4.53 -14.00 -23.78
C PHE A 135 -5.46 -15.18 -23.46
N ILE A 136 -5.24 -15.79 -22.30
CA ILE A 136 -6.08 -16.89 -21.80
C ILE A 136 -6.72 -16.44 -20.50
N PRO A 137 -8.08 -16.37 -20.40
CA PRO A 137 -8.77 -16.11 -19.14
C PRO A 137 -8.42 -17.14 -18.07
N VAL A 138 -8.53 -16.77 -16.80
CA VAL A 138 -8.28 -17.70 -15.69
C VAL A 138 -9.31 -18.83 -15.71
N GLY A 139 -8.84 -20.08 -15.68
CA GLY A 139 -9.69 -21.27 -15.78
C GLY A 139 -10.07 -21.67 -17.23
N ALA A 140 -9.70 -20.88 -18.23
CA ALA A 140 -9.94 -21.24 -19.64
C ALA A 140 -8.78 -22.04 -20.22
N SER A 141 -9.07 -22.90 -21.21
CA SER A 141 -8.07 -23.61 -22.03
C SER A 141 -7.84 -22.95 -23.40
N GLN A 142 -8.77 -22.11 -23.85
CA GLN A 142 -8.72 -21.47 -25.17
C GLN A 142 -8.20 -20.04 -25.07
N ALA A 143 -7.30 -19.67 -25.99
CA ALA A 143 -6.83 -18.31 -26.16
C ALA A 143 -7.92 -17.43 -26.79
N GLN A 144 -8.03 -16.21 -26.31
CA GLN A 144 -8.86 -15.15 -26.87
C GLN A 144 -7.97 -14.09 -27.51
N LYS A 145 -8.45 -13.47 -28.60
CA LYS A 145 -7.75 -12.39 -29.30
C LYS A 145 -8.22 -11.03 -28.79
N THR A 146 -7.28 -10.10 -28.68
CA THR A 146 -7.55 -8.68 -28.41
C THR A 146 -6.75 -7.83 -29.38
N ASP A 147 -7.34 -6.73 -29.82
CA ASP A 147 -6.67 -5.70 -30.61
C ASP A 147 -6.55 -4.45 -29.75
N VAL A 148 -5.54 -4.39 -28.91
CA VAL A 148 -5.38 -3.31 -27.93
C VAL A 148 -4.00 -2.66 -28.05
N ARG A 149 -3.96 -1.33 -28.06
CA ARG A 149 -2.71 -0.59 -27.90
C ARG A 149 -2.34 -0.50 -26.42
N ILE A 150 -1.08 -0.83 -26.09
CA ILE A 150 -0.58 -0.80 -24.72
C ILE A 150 0.29 0.45 -24.50
N VAL A 151 -0.01 1.23 -23.46
CA VAL A 151 0.83 2.28 -22.93
C VAL A 151 1.12 1.92 -21.48
N ALA A 152 2.38 1.74 -21.12
CA ALA A 152 2.80 1.40 -19.77
C ALA A 152 3.46 2.60 -19.08
N ALA A 153 3.37 2.68 -17.75
CA ALA A 153 4.12 3.64 -16.97
C ALA A 153 4.81 2.96 -15.78
N THR A 154 5.94 3.53 -15.38
CA THR A 154 6.71 3.05 -14.23
C THR A 154 7.43 4.20 -13.52
N ASN A 155 7.60 4.07 -12.22
CA ASN A 155 8.46 4.91 -11.38
C ASN A 155 9.73 4.17 -10.94
N VAL A 156 9.86 2.90 -11.29
CA VAL A 156 11.00 2.04 -10.93
C VAL A 156 11.96 1.94 -12.11
N ASN A 157 13.24 1.81 -11.82
CA ASN A 157 14.24 1.44 -12.83
C ASN A 157 14.05 -0.03 -13.21
N LEU A 158 13.43 -0.28 -14.37
CA LEU A 158 13.14 -1.63 -14.84
C LEU A 158 14.42 -2.42 -15.17
N GLN A 159 15.52 -1.76 -15.56
CA GLN A 159 16.80 -2.43 -15.78
C GLN A 159 17.33 -3.07 -14.48
N GLU A 160 17.33 -2.31 -13.40
CA GLU A 160 17.67 -2.84 -12.07
C GLU A 160 16.69 -3.92 -11.60
N ALA A 161 15.41 -3.80 -11.96
CA ALA A 161 14.43 -4.83 -11.63
C ALA A 161 14.69 -6.14 -12.38
N VAL A 162 15.18 -6.09 -13.64
CA VAL A 162 15.63 -7.25 -14.41
C VAL A 162 16.85 -7.90 -13.75
N GLU A 163 17.87 -7.11 -13.41
CA GLU A 163 19.08 -7.61 -12.72
C GLU A 163 18.76 -8.32 -11.38
N ARG A 164 17.72 -7.85 -10.70
CA ARG A 164 17.24 -8.46 -9.43
C ARG A 164 16.25 -9.61 -9.64
N GLY A 165 15.97 -10.00 -10.88
CA GLY A 165 15.02 -11.07 -11.22
C GLY A 165 13.55 -10.76 -10.88
N ARG A 166 13.18 -9.47 -10.71
CA ARG A 166 11.80 -9.04 -10.43
C ARG A 166 11.03 -8.64 -11.69
N PHE A 167 11.74 -8.37 -12.78
CA PHE A 167 11.14 -8.03 -14.05
C PHE A 167 11.77 -8.86 -15.17
N ARG A 168 10.98 -9.25 -16.17
CA ARG A 168 11.46 -10.05 -17.29
C ARG A 168 12.12 -9.14 -18.34
N GLU A 169 13.28 -9.54 -18.81
CA GLU A 169 14.04 -8.80 -19.80
C GLU A 169 13.30 -8.73 -21.16
N ASP A 170 12.68 -9.84 -21.57
CA ASP A 170 11.90 -9.92 -22.82
C ASP A 170 10.70 -8.95 -22.81
N LEU A 171 10.00 -8.85 -21.69
CA LEU A 171 8.92 -7.90 -21.53
C LEU A 171 9.42 -6.45 -21.56
N LEU A 172 10.56 -6.16 -20.91
CA LEU A 172 11.18 -4.85 -20.95
C LEU A 172 11.46 -4.39 -22.37
N PHE A 173 12.11 -5.24 -23.19
CA PHE A 173 12.39 -4.91 -24.60
C PHE A 173 11.11 -4.65 -25.38
N ARG A 174 10.04 -5.38 -25.12
CA ARG A 174 8.78 -5.23 -25.85
C ARG A 174 7.99 -3.99 -25.44
N LEU A 175 8.02 -3.61 -24.15
CA LEU A 175 7.38 -2.40 -23.64
C LEU A 175 8.17 -1.13 -24.00
N ASN A 176 9.50 -1.19 -23.96
CA ASN A 176 10.39 -0.05 -24.15
C ASN A 176 10.66 0.26 -25.63
N THR A 177 9.64 0.08 -26.48
CA THR A 177 9.77 0.39 -27.92
C THR A 177 9.93 1.90 -28.13
N VAL A 178 9.14 2.72 -27.45
CA VAL A 178 9.28 4.19 -27.42
C VAL A 178 9.25 4.65 -25.97
N PRO A 179 10.43 4.99 -25.38
CA PRO A 179 10.47 5.57 -24.05
C PRO A 179 10.06 7.06 -24.07
N ILE A 180 9.29 7.47 -23.07
CA ILE A 180 8.98 8.86 -22.79
C ILE A 180 9.40 9.15 -21.36
N GLU A 181 10.44 9.94 -21.20
CA GLU A 181 10.92 10.35 -19.88
C GLU A 181 10.23 11.62 -19.42
N VAL A 182 9.51 11.54 -18.30
CA VAL A 182 8.86 12.69 -17.69
C VAL A 182 9.79 13.28 -16.63
N PRO A 183 10.25 14.53 -16.81
CA PRO A 183 11.25 15.12 -15.92
C PRO A 183 10.70 15.32 -14.52
N PRO A 184 11.50 15.03 -13.47
CA PRO A 184 11.13 15.35 -12.09
C PRO A 184 11.06 16.86 -11.88
N LEU A 185 10.32 17.28 -10.83
CA LEU A 185 10.05 18.70 -10.58
C LEU A 185 11.33 19.51 -10.35
N ARG A 186 12.34 18.92 -9.70
CA ARG A 186 13.68 19.54 -9.51
C ARG A 186 14.44 19.83 -10.80
N SER A 187 14.12 19.19 -11.91
CA SER A 187 14.70 19.48 -13.24
C SER A 187 13.90 20.53 -14.04
N ARG A 188 12.79 21.01 -13.46
CA ARG A 188 11.92 22.04 -14.04
C ARG A 188 11.47 23.05 -12.98
N VAL A 189 12.45 23.58 -12.24
CA VAL A 189 12.22 24.48 -11.10
C VAL A 189 11.38 25.72 -11.45
N GLN A 190 11.50 26.22 -12.67
CA GLN A 190 10.72 27.34 -13.20
C GLN A 190 9.21 27.08 -13.26
N ASP A 191 8.79 25.80 -13.23
CA ASP A 191 7.38 25.42 -13.25
C ASP A 191 6.77 25.44 -11.83
N ILE A 192 7.60 25.43 -10.76
CA ILE A 192 7.15 25.34 -9.36
C ILE A 192 6.25 26.51 -8.97
N PRO A 193 6.63 27.79 -9.19
CA PRO A 193 5.76 28.92 -8.83
C PRO A 193 4.45 28.93 -9.64
N LEU A 194 4.49 28.45 -10.90
CA LEU A 194 3.30 28.37 -11.75
C LEU A 194 2.32 27.32 -11.23
N LEU A 195 2.84 26.14 -10.87
CA LEU A 195 2.06 25.05 -10.28
C LEU A 195 1.49 25.44 -8.93
N PHE A 196 2.28 26.09 -8.07
CA PHE A 196 1.80 26.59 -6.78
C PHE A 196 0.61 27.56 -6.97
N ARG A 197 0.74 28.53 -7.89
CA ARG A 197 -0.33 29.48 -8.19
C ARG A 197 -1.60 28.79 -8.66
N LEU A 198 -1.47 27.78 -9.53
CA LEU A 198 -2.61 26.98 -9.98
C LEU A 198 -3.27 26.26 -8.80
N PHE A 199 -2.49 25.57 -7.97
CA PHE A 199 -3.05 24.80 -6.83
C PHE A 199 -3.66 25.73 -5.79
N ALA A 200 -3.03 26.87 -5.50
CA ALA A 200 -3.59 27.89 -4.62
C ALA A 200 -4.94 28.44 -5.12
N SER A 201 -5.07 28.64 -6.46
CA SER A 201 -6.34 29.04 -7.06
C SER A 201 -7.41 27.95 -6.95
N MET A 202 -7.04 26.68 -7.21
CA MET A 202 -7.94 25.53 -7.07
C MET A 202 -8.42 25.32 -5.63
N SER A 203 -7.51 25.49 -4.65
CA SER A 203 -7.87 25.41 -3.23
C SER A 203 -8.75 26.57 -2.80
N ALA A 204 -8.49 27.77 -3.27
CA ALA A 204 -9.31 28.97 -3.04
C ALA A 204 -10.75 28.76 -3.52
N GLU A 205 -10.92 28.23 -4.72
CA GLU A 205 -12.23 27.92 -5.30
C GLU A 205 -12.95 26.81 -4.51
N ARG A 206 -12.22 25.73 -4.18
CA ARG A 206 -12.78 24.58 -3.44
C ARG A 206 -13.26 24.93 -2.05
N TYR A 207 -12.50 25.76 -1.33
CA TYR A 207 -12.78 26.12 0.07
C TYR A 207 -13.41 27.50 0.23
N HIS A 208 -13.75 28.20 -0.87
CA HIS A 208 -14.33 29.55 -0.86
C HIS A 208 -13.48 30.57 -0.07
N MET A 209 -12.17 30.51 -0.25
CA MET A 209 -11.18 31.38 0.41
C MET A 209 -10.41 32.21 -0.63
N PRO A 210 -9.85 33.37 -0.25
CA PRO A 210 -8.95 34.08 -1.15
C PRO A 210 -7.68 33.26 -1.48
N PRO A 211 -7.20 33.31 -2.73
CA PRO A 211 -6.01 32.53 -3.12
C PRO A 211 -4.74 33.03 -2.42
N LEU A 212 -3.85 32.09 -2.10
CA LEU A 212 -2.53 32.38 -1.56
C LEU A 212 -1.64 33.06 -2.61
N ARG A 213 -0.78 33.97 -2.13
CA ARG A 213 0.25 34.64 -2.93
C ARG A 213 1.60 34.42 -2.29
N LEU A 214 2.60 34.02 -3.10
CA LEU A 214 3.99 33.86 -2.65
C LEU A 214 4.70 35.19 -2.65
N THR A 215 5.51 35.46 -1.64
CA THR A 215 6.56 36.47 -1.72
C THR A 215 7.72 35.98 -2.61
N PRO A 216 8.55 36.85 -3.20
CA PRO A 216 9.71 36.45 -4.00
C PRO A 216 10.68 35.52 -3.24
N GLU A 217 10.86 35.75 -1.94
CA GLU A 217 11.71 34.95 -1.06
C GLU A 217 11.11 33.55 -0.83
N ALA A 218 9.81 33.48 -0.63
CA ALA A 218 9.09 32.21 -0.50
C ALA A 218 9.17 31.38 -1.79
N ALA A 219 9.04 32.04 -2.96
CA ALA A 219 9.17 31.37 -4.25
C ALA A 219 10.55 30.72 -4.43
N LYS A 220 11.63 31.46 -4.09
CA LYS A 220 13.01 30.93 -4.13
C LYS A 220 13.22 29.72 -3.23
N LEU A 221 12.60 29.69 -2.04
CA LEU A 221 12.66 28.54 -1.16
C LEU A 221 11.96 27.31 -1.76
N LEU A 222 10.78 27.50 -2.37
CA LEU A 222 10.09 26.41 -3.06
C LEU A 222 10.89 25.88 -4.26
N GLU A 223 11.55 26.75 -5.00
CA GLU A 223 12.42 26.39 -6.13
C GLU A 223 13.68 25.62 -5.67
N ALA A 224 14.21 25.92 -4.50
CA ALA A 224 15.39 25.27 -3.94
C ALA A 224 15.10 23.89 -3.35
N TYR A 225 13.84 23.59 -3.00
CA TYR A 225 13.47 22.30 -2.41
C TYR A 225 13.41 21.19 -3.46
N ARG A 226 13.85 19.98 -3.11
CA ARG A 226 14.01 18.84 -4.05
C ARG A 226 12.70 18.21 -4.54
N TRP A 227 11.61 18.35 -3.79
CA TRP A 227 10.28 17.78 -4.09
C TRP A 227 10.34 16.28 -4.43
N PRO A 228 10.68 15.39 -3.46
CA PRO A 228 10.75 13.95 -3.72
C PRO A 228 9.42 13.35 -4.18
N GLY A 229 8.29 13.91 -3.77
CA GLY A 229 6.95 13.54 -4.23
C GLY A 229 6.45 14.40 -5.41
N ASN A 230 7.33 15.21 -6.01
CA ASN A 230 7.08 16.01 -7.22
C ASN A 230 5.79 16.87 -7.15
N ILE A 231 4.96 16.85 -8.19
CA ILE A 231 3.72 17.64 -8.29
C ILE A 231 2.70 17.23 -7.22
N ARG A 232 2.65 15.92 -6.88
CA ARG A 232 1.73 15.43 -5.84
C ARG A 232 2.06 16.03 -4.47
N GLU A 233 3.34 16.10 -4.14
CA GLU A 233 3.80 16.70 -2.90
C GLU A 233 3.58 18.23 -2.89
N LEU A 234 3.95 18.93 -3.97
CA LEU A 234 3.71 20.37 -4.11
C LEU A 234 2.23 20.73 -3.97
N ARG A 235 1.34 19.93 -4.55
CA ARG A 235 -0.10 20.12 -4.44
C ARG A 235 -0.56 19.94 -2.98
N ASN A 236 -0.17 18.85 -2.34
CA ASN A 236 -0.53 18.59 -0.92
C ASN A 236 0.01 19.69 0.00
N PHE A 237 1.23 20.16 -0.26
CA PHE A 237 1.84 21.27 0.45
C PHE A 237 1.00 22.56 0.28
N THR A 238 0.62 22.89 -0.97
CA THR A 238 -0.19 24.08 -1.26
C THR A 238 -1.59 23.99 -0.63
N ASP A 239 -2.25 22.85 -0.77
CA ASP A 239 -3.57 22.60 -0.18
C ASP A 239 -3.52 22.76 1.35
N ARG A 240 -2.48 22.20 2.00
CA ARG A 240 -2.28 22.29 3.45
C ARG A 240 -2.10 23.74 3.92
N ILE A 241 -1.23 24.52 3.28
CA ILE A 241 -1.02 25.94 3.64
C ILE A 241 -2.31 26.73 3.38
N SER A 242 -3.00 26.47 2.27
CA SER A 242 -4.25 27.15 1.93
C SER A 242 -5.30 27.04 3.01
N VAL A 243 -5.35 25.91 3.71
CA VAL A 243 -6.34 25.67 4.78
C VAL A 243 -5.87 26.17 6.15
N LEU A 244 -4.57 26.04 6.46
CA LEU A 244 -4.06 26.29 7.81
C LEU A 244 -3.62 27.72 8.06
N GLU A 245 -3.22 28.47 7.02
CA GLU A 245 -2.76 29.86 7.17
C GLU A 245 -3.93 30.84 6.96
N GLU A 246 -4.07 31.75 7.93
CA GLU A 246 -5.03 32.85 7.83
C GLU A 246 -4.52 33.96 6.90
N GLU A 247 -3.21 34.24 6.97
CA GLU A 247 -2.58 35.21 6.09
C GLU A 247 -2.47 34.68 4.68
N ARG A 248 -3.00 35.45 3.71
CA ARG A 248 -2.98 35.03 2.29
C ARG A 248 -1.68 35.33 1.58
N THR A 249 -0.73 36.01 2.24
CA THR A 249 0.62 36.23 1.74
C THR A 249 1.59 35.26 2.40
N VAL A 250 2.06 34.31 1.63
CA VAL A 250 2.98 33.25 2.10
C VAL A 250 4.41 33.78 2.08
N THR A 251 5.02 33.89 3.25
CA THR A 251 6.41 34.35 3.43
C THR A 251 7.38 33.17 3.47
N ALA A 252 8.68 33.46 3.40
CA ALA A 252 9.73 32.46 3.56
C ALA A 252 9.64 31.70 4.90
N GLU A 253 9.23 32.37 5.98
CA GLU A 253 9.03 31.74 7.28
C GLU A 253 7.86 30.75 7.26
N THR A 254 6.75 31.15 6.63
CA THR A 254 5.59 30.26 6.46
C THR A 254 6.01 29.00 5.68
N VAL A 255 6.70 29.18 4.54
CA VAL A 255 7.21 28.05 3.75
C VAL A 255 8.10 27.13 4.60
N SER A 256 9.07 27.70 5.33
CA SER A 256 10.00 26.94 6.17
C SER A 256 9.31 26.16 7.31
N ARG A 257 8.16 26.64 7.79
CA ARG A 257 7.35 25.98 8.82
C ARG A 257 6.69 24.70 8.28
N TYR A 258 6.26 24.72 7.03
CA TYR A 258 5.50 23.61 6.42
C TYR A 258 6.34 22.69 5.54
N LEU A 259 7.50 23.12 5.08
CA LEU A 259 8.42 22.20 4.39
C LEU A 259 8.98 21.18 5.37
N PRO A 260 9.02 19.89 5.01
CA PRO A 260 9.76 18.90 5.76
C PRO A 260 11.20 19.39 5.94
N ARG A 261 11.72 19.37 7.17
CA ARG A 261 13.15 19.63 7.36
C ARG A 261 13.89 18.52 6.64
N ASP A 262 14.67 18.87 5.66
CA ASP A 262 15.55 17.93 4.95
C ASP A 262 16.58 17.41 5.97
N LEU A 263 16.22 16.35 6.66
CA LEU A 263 17.15 15.53 7.44
C LEU A 263 17.92 14.69 6.44
N GLY A 264 18.78 15.29 5.61
CA GLY A 264 19.82 14.71 4.76
C GLY A 264 19.81 13.20 4.48
N VAL A 265 18.66 12.56 4.50
CA VAL A 265 18.49 11.12 4.29
C VAL A 265 17.77 10.93 2.97
N ASP A 266 18.52 10.45 1.98
CA ASP A 266 17.93 9.93 0.75
C ASP A 266 16.87 8.88 1.11
N TYR A 267 15.60 9.26 1.02
CA TYR A 267 14.49 8.33 1.13
C TYR A 267 14.42 7.48 -0.14
N HIS A 268 15.28 6.45 -0.20
CA HIS A 268 15.03 5.27 -1.00
C HIS A 268 14.23 4.28 -0.15
N PRO A 269 12.95 3.99 -0.46
CA PRO A 269 12.16 3.01 0.32
C PRO A 269 12.67 1.56 0.18
N ALA A 270 13.72 1.30 -0.58
CA ALA A 270 14.09 -0.07 -0.99
C ALA A 270 15.53 -0.53 -0.70
N LEU A 271 16.30 0.12 0.20
CA LEU A 271 17.64 -0.38 0.54
C LEU A 271 17.94 -0.23 2.03
N ARG A 272 17.25 -1.03 2.86
CA ARG A 272 17.66 -1.27 4.24
C ARG A 272 17.98 -2.74 4.46
N GLN A 273 18.98 -3.21 3.70
CA GLN A 273 19.80 -4.35 4.10
C GLN A 273 21.23 -4.07 3.65
N GLN A 274 22.12 -3.99 4.64
CA GLN A 274 23.58 -3.82 4.55
C GLN A 274 24.09 -2.40 4.33
N ALA A 275 24.23 -1.66 5.42
CA ALA A 275 25.37 -0.77 5.61
C ALA A 275 25.86 -0.94 7.05
N VAL A 276 27.06 -1.42 7.10
CA VAL A 276 27.89 -1.66 8.28
C VAL A 276 28.37 -0.31 8.83
N LEU A 277 28.21 -0.14 10.17
CA LEU A 277 29.02 0.70 11.07
C LEU A 277 29.31 2.16 10.67
N GLY A 278 28.51 3.06 11.25
CA GLY A 278 28.84 4.47 11.45
C GLY A 278 27.96 5.01 12.57
N GLU A 279 28.59 5.46 13.63
CA GLU A 279 28.01 6.04 14.85
C GLU A 279 27.06 7.19 14.55
N ASP A 280 25.74 6.99 14.67
CA ASP A 280 24.65 7.93 15.02
C ASP A 280 23.24 7.31 14.87
N ALA A 281 23.15 5.97 14.90
CA ALA A 281 21.88 5.24 14.79
C ALA A 281 21.16 5.02 16.14
N THR A 282 21.45 5.79 17.17
CA THR A 282 20.98 5.53 18.54
C THR A 282 19.58 6.04 18.84
N SER A 283 18.95 6.87 18.00
CA SER A 283 17.64 7.44 18.31
C SER A 283 16.46 6.51 17.96
N PHE A 284 16.48 5.85 16.81
CA PHE A 284 15.35 4.98 16.38
C PHE A 284 15.46 3.52 16.87
N ALA A 285 16.66 3.07 17.21
CA ALA A 285 16.85 1.79 17.89
C ALA A 285 16.27 1.87 19.31
N ASN A 286 16.45 3.01 20.00
CA ASN A 286 15.92 3.26 21.34
C ASN A 286 14.37 3.30 21.37
N GLU A 287 13.70 3.87 20.39
CA GLU A 287 12.23 3.89 20.36
C GLU A 287 11.62 2.49 20.18
N ARG A 288 12.22 1.66 19.35
CA ARG A 288 11.80 0.25 19.21
C ARG A 288 12.11 -0.56 20.46
N GLU A 289 13.25 -0.35 21.08
CA GLU A 289 13.66 -1.03 22.29
C GLU A 289 12.78 -0.64 23.47
N ILE A 290 12.41 0.64 23.57
CA ILE A 290 11.43 1.15 24.56
C ILE A 290 10.05 0.53 24.30
N LEU A 291 9.60 0.43 23.04
CA LEU A 291 8.32 -0.19 22.71
C LEU A 291 8.30 -1.69 23.06
N TYR A 292 9.39 -2.40 22.79
CA TYR A 292 9.53 -3.81 23.18
C TYR A 292 9.64 -3.97 24.70
N GLN A 293 10.33 -3.09 25.41
CA GLN A 293 10.36 -3.09 26.87
C GLN A 293 8.97 -2.89 27.47
N VAL A 294 8.21 -1.88 27.00
CA VAL A 294 6.83 -1.63 27.45
C VAL A 294 5.93 -2.84 27.18
N LEU A 295 6.05 -3.48 26.00
CA LEU A 295 5.31 -4.69 25.68
C LEU A 295 5.70 -5.89 26.55
N PHE A 296 6.98 -6.04 26.89
CA PHE A 296 7.44 -7.10 27.79
C PHE A 296 7.00 -6.86 29.22
N ASP A 297 7.04 -5.61 29.70
CA ASP A 297 6.56 -5.24 31.04
C ASP A 297 5.05 -5.44 31.16
N MET A 298 4.25 -5.03 30.17
CA MET A 298 2.81 -5.31 30.14
C MET A 298 2.51 -6.83 30.14
N LYS A 299 3.30 -7.62 29.40
CA LYS A 299 3.13 -9.08 29.38
C LYS A 299 3.50 -9.71 30.72
N LYS A 300 4.49 -9.19 31.41
CA LYS A 300 4.89 -9.61 32.77
C LYS A 300 3.83 -9.24 33.78
N ASP A 301 3.32 -8.00 33.75
CA ASP A 301 2.25 -7.53 34.63
C ASP A 301 0.97 -8.34 34.45
N MET A 302 0.61 -8.68 33.20
CA MET A 302 -0.52 -9.56 32.91
C MET A 302 -0.30 -10.98 33.43
N ALA A 303 0.92 -11.50 33.37
CA ALA A 303 1.24 -12.83 33.92
C ALA A 303 1.19 -12.82 35.46
N GLU A 304 1.67 -11.75 36.11
CA GLU A 304 1.60 -11.58 37.55
C GLU A 304 0.14 -11.41 38.03
N MET A 305 -0.67 -10.63 37.31
CA MET A 305 -2.09 -10.47 37.57
C MET A 305 -2.85 -11.80 37.42
N LYS A 306 -2.52 -12.58 36.39
CA LYS A 306 -3.09 -13.92 36.18
C LYS A 306 -2.72 -14.91 37.29
N ASN A 307 -1.49 -14.83 37.80
CA ASN A 307 -1.03 -15.64 38.93
C ASN A 307 -1.68 -15.20 40.26
N LEU A 308 -1.89 -13.91 40.46
CA LEU A 308 -2.62 -13.36 41.61
C LEU A 308 -4.08 -13.80 41.61
N ILE A 309 -4.75 -13.72 40.46
CA ILE A 309 -6.14 -14.18 40.32
C ILE A 309 -6.23 -15.69 40.55
N ALA A 310 -5.29 -16.47 40.01
CA ALA A 310 -5.22 -17.90 40.23
C ALA A 310 -4.91 -18.30 41.71
N GLY A 311 -4.15 -17.46 42.44
CA GLY A 311 -3.91 -17.59 43.87
C GLY A 311 -5.14 -17.28 44.71
N ILE A 312 -5.88 -16.24 44.38
CA ILE A 312 -7.15 -15.87 45.01
C ILE A 312 -8.22 -16.98 44.80
N MET A 313 -8.30 -17.52 43.60
CA MET A 313 -9.25 -18.62 43.30
C MET A 313 -8.89 -19.94 44.01
N ARG A 314 -7.63 -20.12 44.46
CA ARG A 314 -7.19 -21.27 45.25
C ARG A 314 -7.24 -21.06 46.77
N GLY A 315 -7.70 -19.89 47.24
CA GLY A 315 -7.88 -19.64 48.66
C GLY A 315 -6.57 -19.33 49.41
N GLU A 316 -5.48 -19.04 48.73
CA GLU A 316 -4.20 -18.62 49.35
C GLU A 316 -4.15 -17.09 49.41
N VAL A 317 -4.29 -16.54 50.61
CA VAL A 317 -4.17 -15.09 50.89
C VAL A 317 -2.68 -14.77 50.98
N PRO A 318 -2.09 -13.94 50.10
CA PRO A 318 -0.69 -13.50 50.24
C PRO A 318 -0.60 -12.41 51.30
N VAL A 319 0.10 -12.67 52.38
CA VAL A 319 0.48 -11.64 53.39
C VAL A 319 1.54 -10.72 52.77
N ALA A 320 1.19 -9.47 52.58
CA ALA A 320 2.10 -8.43 52.09
C ALA A 320 3.16 -8.09 53.18
N GLN A 321 4.43 -8.32 52.82
CA GLN A 321 5.57 -7.73 53.57
C GLN A 321 6.00 -6.42 52.89
N PRO A 322 6.18 -5.33 53.63
CA PRO A 322 6.62 -4.05 53.07
C PRO A 322 8.12 -4.07 52.81
N LYS A 323 8.57 -3.84 51.59
CA LYS A 323 9.98 -3.52 51.28
C LYS A 323 10.20 -2.02 51.39
N ALA A 324 11.19 -1.69 52.23
CA ALA A 324 11.64 -0.34 52.56
C ALA A 324 12.27 0.37 51.37
N HIS A 325 12.03 1.67 51.31
CA HIS A 325 12.72 2.67 50.50
C HIS A 325 14.21 2.71 50.84
N GLY A 326 15.06 2.70 49.84
CA GLY A 326 16.51 2.92 49.95
C GLY A 326 16.97 3.95 48.92
N ASP A 327 17.52 4.99 49.46
CA ASP A 327 18.15 6.22 49.03
C ASP A 327 18.88 6.27 47.68
N TYR A 328 18.69 7.40 47.01
CA TYR A 328 19.54 7.97 45.99
C TYR A 328 20.82 8.56 46.59
N THR A 329 22.00 8.17 46.04
CA THR A 329 23.19 9.03 46.02
C THR A 329 23.97 8.85 44.75
N PRO A 330 24.48 9.92 44.12
CA PRO A 330 25.26 9.86 42.89
C PRO A 330 26.77 9.84 43.24
N THR A 331 27.58 9.04 42.53
CA THR A 331 29.04 9.16 42.58
C THR A 331 29.70 8.75 41.26
N GLU A 332 30.26 9.74 40.64
CA GLU A 332 31.61 9.95 40.09
C GLU A 332 32.31 8.87 39.21
N VAL A 333 32.79 9.45 38.17
CA VAL A 333 33.76 9.12 37.15
C VAL A 333 35.08 8.56 37.70
N HIS A 334 35.60 7.45 37.15
CA HIS A 334 37.05 7.22 37.03
C HIS A 334 37.42 6.44 35.77
N THR A 335 38.28 7.09 34.99
CA THR A 335 39.10 6.58 33.89
C THR A 335 40.20 5.66 34.38
N SER A 336 40.56 4.61 33.60
CA SER A 336 41.95 4.23 33.32
C SER A 336 42.10 2.93 32.50
N ASN A 337 42.69 3.07 31.36
CA ASN A 337 43.73 2.32 30.66
C ASN A 337 44.18 0.92 31.17
N ALA A 338 44.26 -0.05 30.25
CA ALA A 338 45.50 -0.65 29.74
C ALA A 338 45.26 -1.99 29.05
N HIS A 339 45.75 -2.11 27.82
CA HIS A 339 46.13 -3.35 27.10
C HIS A 339 47.39 -3.95 27.76
N PRO A 340 47.96 -5.13 27.36
CA PRO A 340 47.80 -5.88 26.12
C PRO A 340 47.98 -7.43 26.20
N THR A 341 47.88 -8.10 25.00
CA THR A 341 48.75 -9.24 24.52
C THR A 341 48.32 -10.67 24.96
N THR A 342 48.21 -11.64 24.17
CA THR A 342 48.75 -12.29 22.98
C THR A 342 48.23 -13.73 22.83
N LEU A 343 48.13 -14.16 21.60
CA LEU A 343 48.53 -15.43 20.95
C LEU A 343 47.77 -16.76 21.14
N ALA A 344 47.30 -17.21 20.00
CA ALA A 344 47.65 -18.47 19.30
C ALA A 344 46.84 -19.75 19.52
N GLY A 345 46.55 -20.35 18.36
CA GLY A 345 46.39 -21.79 18.12
C GLY A 345 45.06 -22.16 17.52
N ARG A 346 44.91 -22.29 16.20
CA ARG A 346 45.12 -23.46 15.32
C ARG A 346 44.46 -24.73 15.87
N ASP A 347 43.60 -25.40 15.21
CA ASP A 347 43.60 -26.24 14.01
C ASP A 347 42.26 -27.00 13.89
N ASP A 348 41.76 -27.04 12.67
CA ASP A 348 41.39 -28.19 11.83
C ASP A 348 40.35 -29.25 12.27
N TYR A 349 39.57 -29.59 11.31
CA TYR A 349 39.07 -30.81 10.67
C TYR A 349 37.55 -30.74 10.44
N ARG A 350 37.05 -30.56 9.24
CA ARG A 350 36.86 -31.46 8.07
C ARG A 350 35.94 -32.67 8.31
N ASN A 351 34.91 -32.69 7.46
CA ASN A 351 34.21 -33.83 6.85
C ASN A 351 33.24 -34.63 7.74
N VAL A 352 32.09 -35.11 7.29
CA VAL A 352 31.71 -35.88 6.09
C VAL A 352 30.20 -36.08 6.06
N LEU A 353 29.60 -35.91 4.89
CA LEU A 353 28.52 -36.63 4.22
C LEU A 353 27.68 -37.67 4.99
N SER A 354 26.36 -37.62 4.91
CA SER A 354 25.57 -38.55 4.08
C SER A 354 24.08 -38.59 4.50
N SER A 355 23.21 -38.43 3.52
CA SER A 355 21.81 -38.91 3.55
C SER A 355 21.82 -40.46 3.42
N PRO A 356 20.76 -41.19 3.77
CA PRO A 356 19.66 -41.36 2.81
C PRO A 356 18.26 -41.59 3.40
N SER A 357 17.27 -41.20 2.63
CA SER A 357 16.09 -41.95 2.14
C SER A 357 15.42 -43.01 3.04
N GLY A 358 14.11 -42.92 3.16
CA GLY A 358 13.25 -44.01 3.62
C GLY A 358 11.79 -43.64 3.66
N TYR A 359 11.06 -44.09 2.67
CA TYR A 359 9.61 -44.07 2.46
C TYR A 359 8.86 -44.95 3.47
N ALA A 360 7.65 -44.56 3.83
CA ALA A 360 6.34 -45.16 3.59
C ALA A 360 5.47 -45.40 4.86
N PRO A 361 4.17 -45.55 4.67
CA PRO A 361 3.11 -45.07 5.54
C PRO A 361 2.47 -46.18 6.37
N VAL A 362 1.75 -45.82 7.43
CA VAL A 362 0.71 -46.70 7.99
C VAL A 362 -0.44 -45.88 8.57
N GLU A 363 -1.63 -46.17 8.08
CA GLU A 363 -2.93 -45.93 8.64
C GLU A 363 -3.02 -46.55 10.06
N ASP A 364 -3.77 -45.93 10.96
CA ASP A 364 -4.81 -46.67 11.69
C ASP A 364 -5.74 -45.71 12.46
N VAL A 365 -7.00 -45.95 12.21
CA VAL A 365 -8.22 -45.43 12.86
C VAL A 365 -8.39 -46.19 14.18
N VAL A 366 -8.69 -45.47 15.28
CA VAL A 366 -9.33 -46.09 16.45
C VAL A 366 -10.44 -45.20 16.99
N GLU A 367 -11.60 -45.83 17.04
CA GLU A 367 -12.88 -45.35 17.52
C GLU A 367 -12.96 -45.12 19.03
N ILE A 368 -13.98 -44.34 19.36
CA ILE A 368 -14.55 -43.94 20.64
C ILE A 368 -14.98 -45.14 21.53
N PRO A 369 -15.14 -44.95 22.85
CA PRO A 369 -16.51 -45.16 23.38
C PRO A 369 -16.99 -44.10 24.40
N ALA A 370 -18.33 -44.02 24.43
CA ALA A 370 -19.14 -43.12 25.21
C ALA A 370 -19.47 -43.65 26.62
N THR A 371 -19.66 -42.70 27.56
CA THR A 371 -20.53 -42.57 28.73
C THR A 371 -20.49 -43.66 29.86
N PRO A 372 -20.90 -43.38 31.12
CA PRO A 372 -22.24 -42.86 31.48
C PRO A 372 -22.33 -41.88 32.70
N HIS A 373 -23.53 -41.34 32.84
CA HIS A 373 -24.15 -40.52 33.87
C HIS A 373 -23.82 -40.77 35.35
N ALA A 374 -23.81 -39.68 36.13
CA ALA A 374 -24.37 -39.64 37.48
C ALA A 374 -24.79 -38.21 37.87
N THR A 375 -25.97 -38.15 38.43
CA THR A 375 -26.82 -37.08 38.93
C THR A 375 -26.27 -36.37 40.18
N GLY A 376 -26.59 -35.05 40.33
CA GLY A 376 -26.84 -34.52 41.65
C GLY A 376 -26.47 -33.08 41.96
N HIS A 377 -27.50 -32.23 42.04
CA HIS A 377 -27.75 -31.06 42.91
C HIS A 377 -27.04 -29.70 42.70
N HIS A 378 -27.93 -28.77 42.40
CA HIS A 378 -28.02 -27.30 42.65
C HIS A 378 -26.89 -26.57 43.38
N ALA A 379 -26.42 -25.52 42.72
CA ALA A 379 -26.26 -24.17 43.26
C ALA A 379 -26.20 -23.17 42.11
N GLU A 380 -27.06 -22.17 42.17
CA GLU A 380 -27.13 -21.01 41.30
C GLU A 380 -25.83 -20.22 41.39
N VAL A 381 -25.18 -19.95 40.23
CA VAL A 381 -24.26 -18.82 40.04
C VAL A 381 -24.40 -18.33 38.60
N SER A 382 -24.91 -17.11 38.53
CA SER A 382 -24.84 -16.08 37.52
C SER A 382 -24.15 -16.37 36.19
N ASP A 383 -24.91 -16.04 35.13
CA ASP A 383 -24.62 -15.83 33.74
C ASP A 383 -23.18 -15.36 33.43
N PHE A 384 -22.35 -16.28 32.97
CA PHE A 384 -21.29 -15.96 32.02
C PHE A 384 -21.80 -16.30 30.63
N GLU A 385 -22.24 -15.28 29.87
CA GLU A 385 -22.55 -15.44 28.45
C GLU A 385 -21.30 -15.99 27.74
N GLU A 386 -21.42 -17.22 27.25
CA GLU A 386 -20.47 -17.83 26.33
C GLU A 386 -20.35 -16.90 25.11
N GLN A 387 -19.18 -16.29 24.92
CA GLN A 387 -18.92 -15.48 23.73
C GLN A 387 -18.94 -16.42 22.52
N PRO A 388 -19.73 -16.10 21.48
CA PRO A 388 -19.86 -16.92 20.30
C PRO A 388 -18.49 -17.12 19.62
N LEU A 389 -18.15 -18.37 19.36
CA LEU A 389 -16.88 -18.79 18.73
C LEU A 389 -16.85 -18.53 17.21
N SER A 390 -17.99 -18.23 16.59
CA SER A 390 -18.10 -17.89 15.16
C SER A 390 -18.61 -16.47 14.95
N LEU A 391 -18.17 -15.83 13.85
CA LEU A 391 -18.62 -14.51 13.46
C LEU A 391 -20.14 -14.46 13.22
N GLU A 392 -20.72 -15.55 12.70
CA GLU A 392 -22.14 -15.67 12.42
C GLU A 392 -22.97 -15.74 13.70
N GLU A 393 -22.51 -16.46 14.72
CA GLU A 393 -23.15 -16.53 16.03
C GLU A 393 -23.07 -15.20 16.78
N ALA A 394 -21.92 -14.49 16.68
CA ALA A 394 -21.77 -13.15 17.22
C ALA A 394 -22.72 -12.14 16.54
N GLU A 395 -22.84 -12.20 15.24
CA GLU A 395 -23.73 -11.32 14.48
C GLU A 395 -25.21 -11.62 14.81
N ARG A 396 -25.58 -12.88 14.91
CA ARG A 396 -26.93 -13.31 15.31
C ARG A 396 -27.29 -12.81 16.72
N SER A 397 -26.39 -12.96 17.68
CA SER A 397 -26.63 -12.53 19.08
C SER A 397 -26.75 -11.00 19.17
N LEU A 398 -25.94 -10.24 18.42
CA LEU A 398 -26.04 -8.78 18.35
C LEU A 398 -27.35 -8.31 17.73
N ILE A 399 -27.81 -8.94 16.66
CA ILE A 399 -29.11 -8.63 16.04
C ILE A 399 -30.26 -8.92 16.99
N GLN A 400 -30.23 -10.06 17.66
CA GLN A 400 -31.26 -10.46 18.64
C GLN A 400 -31.29 -9.49 19.84
N ALA A 401 -30.13 -9.12 20.39
CA ALA A 401 -30.03 -8.15 21.47
C ALA A 401 -30.55 -6.77 21.07
N ALA A 402 -30.28 -6.30 19.84
CA ALA A 402 -30.77 -5.04 19.34
C ALA A 402 -32.31 -5.04 19.12
N LEU A 403 -32.87 -6.15 18.65
CA LEU A 403 -34.32 -6.29 18.48
C LEU A 403 -35.04 -6.30 19.84
N ILE A 404 -34.52 -6.99 20.85
CA ILE A 404 -35.07 -7.00 22.21
C ILE A 404 -34.98 -5.60 22.83
N ARG A 405 -33.85 -4.91 22.72
CA ARG A 405 -33.64 -3.56 23.25
C ARG A 405 -34.62 -2.53 22.69
N HIS A 406 -35.07 -2.71 21.44
CA HIS A 406 -35.95 -1.78 20.75
C HIS A 406 -37.38 -2.30 20.56
N ASP A 407 -37.83 -3.26 21.37
CA ASP A 407 -39.20 -3.85 21.33
C ASP A 407 -39.62 -4.29 19.92
N GLY A 408 -38.76 -4.95 19.16
CA GLY A 408 -39.04 -5.39 17.80
C GLY A 408 -39.07 -4.28 16.74
N ARG A 409 -38.79 -3.00 17.09
CA ARG A 409 -38.79 -1.87 16.15
C ARG A 409 -37.58 -1.89 15.23
N ARG A 410 -37.70 -2.59 14.10
CA ARG A 410 -36.62 -2.88 13.13
C ARG A 410 -35.82 -1.64 12.71
N ARG A 411 -36.48 -0.50 12.51
CA ARG A 411 -35.83 0.76 12.12
C ARG A 411 -34.86 1.29 13.19
N ARG A 412 -35.23 1.22 14.48
CA ARG A 412 -34.36 1.65 15.57
C ARG A 412 -33.22 0.66 15.82
N ALA A 413 -33.51 -0.64 15.73
CA ALA A 413 -32.49 -1.69 15.81
C ALA A 413 -31.45 -1.57 14.68
N ALA A 414 -31.87 -1.26 13.43
CA ALA A 414 -30.97 -1.02 12.32
C ALA A 414 -30.05 0.20 12.54
N GLN A 415 -30.59 1.27 13.13
CA GLN A 415 -29.82 2.47 13.48
C GLN A 415 -28.81 2.19 14.59
N ASP A 416 -29.18 1.42 15.60
CA ASP A 416 -28.30 1.03 16.71
C ASP A 416 -27.13 0.15 16.21
N LEU A 417 -27.40 -0.79 15.32
CA LEU A 417 -26.42 -1.65 14.67
C LEU A 417 -25.64 -0.97 13.52
N LYS A 418 -25.95 0.30 13.20
CA LYS A 418 -25.34 1.07 12.09
C LYS A 418 -25.42 0.38 10.73
N ILE A 419 -26.50 -0.36 10.47
CA ILE A 419 -26.77 -1.02 9.19
C ILE A 419 -28.07 -0.51 8.56
N SER A 420 -28.29 -0.76 7.25
CA SER A 420 -29.52 -0.38 6.59
C SER A 420 -30.70 -1.28 7.02
N GLU A 421 -31.93 -0.74 7.04
CA GLU A 421 -33.14 -1.52 7.32
C GLU A 421 -33.27 -2.74 6.41
N ARG A 422 -32.87 -2.61 5.15
CA ARG A 422 -32.89 -3.69 4.15
C ARG A 422 -31.87 -4.80 4.51
N THR A 423 -30.71 -4.42 5.01
CA THR A 423 -29.68 -5.37 5.46
C THR A 423 -30.17 -6.12 6.70
N LEU A 424 -30.74 -5.41 7.68
CA LEU A 424 -31.30 -6.01 8.88
C LEU A 424 -32.42 -6.98 8.54
N TYR A 425 -33.34 -6.62 7.64
CA TYR A 425 -34.43 -7.51 7.21
C TYR A 425 -33.93 -8.80 6.57
N ARG A 426 -32.90 -8.71 5.69
CA ARG A 426 -32.28 -9.88 5.09
C ARG A 426 -31.65 -10.80 6.16
N LYS A 427 -30.93 -10.21 7.13
CA LYS A 427 -30.26 -10.95 8.22
C LYS A 427 -31.24 -11.60 9.19
N ILE A 428 -32.34 -10.94 9.54
CA ILE A 428 -33.42 -11.52 10.34
C ILE A 428 -34.00 -12.77 9.66
N LYS A 429 -34.20 -12.72 8.34
CA LYS A 429 -34.71 -13.84 7.57
C LYS A 429 -33.67 -14.97 7.44
N GLU A 430 -32.38 -14.62 7.26
CA GLU A 430 -31.26 -15.55 7.14
C GLU A 430 -31.04 -16.34 8.44
N TYR A 431 -31.19 -15.69 9.60
CA TYR A 431 -30.97 -16.29 10.91
C TYR A 431 -32.27 -16.83 11.58
N GLY A 432 -33.41 -16.72 10.89
CA GLY A 432 -34.70 -17.24 11.41
C GLY A 432 -35.20 -16.54 12.68
N LEU A 433 -34.92 -15.24 12.83
CA LEU A 433 -35.30 -14.41 13.98
C LEU A 433 -36.64 -13.69 13.74
N GLU A 434 -37.54 -14.28 12.94
CA GLU A 434 -38.88 -13.78 12.70
C GLU A 434 -39.80 -14.25 13.84
N GLU A 435 -40.18 -13.36 14.76
CA GLU A 435 -41.38 -13.45 15.61
C GLU A 435 -42.21 -12.17 15.41
#